data_3d935409e2ed0633909b68cb21173a37
#
_entry.id   3d935409e2ed0633909b68cb21173a37
#
_cell.length_a   1.000
_cell.length_b   1.000
_cell.length_c   1.000
_cell.angle_alpha   90.00
_cell.angle_beta   90.00
_cell.angle_gamma   90.00
#
_symmetry.space_group_name_H-M   'P 1'
#
loop_
_entity.id
_entity.type
_entity.pdbx_description
1 polymer ?
#
loop_
_entity_poly.entity_id
_entity_poly.type
_entity_poly.pdbx_seq_one_letter_code
_entity_poly.pdbx_strand_id
1 'polypeptide(L)'
;MDIKMAAEQDSLPVAKIRELSLQYRKAVMVGYIEKDGRDIYSSYALIENGEIVHNYRRISKNWKNYNITNGNYREGTDTSPFLFHGVEMTAALCGDLWIYPESFRCSGLLIWPVYVNFDLDESESGEYAKQAAMACGKALLVNPLSKEPASRGGAFFFENGKVKQSLGLDKEGVLVVEV
;
A
#
# COMPACT_ATOMS: atom_id res chain seq x y z
N MET A 1 1.03 15.44 13.33
CA MET A 1 0.23 14.25 13.67
C MET A 1 1.04 12.96 13.45
N ASP A 2 1.66 12.81 12.32
CA ASP A 2 2.27 11.53 11.86
C ASP A 2 3.41 10.99 12.74
N ILE A 3 4.32 11.86 13.23
CA ILE A 3 5.41 11.41 14.13
C ILE A 3 4.86 10.79 15.42
N LYS A 4 3.74 11.31 15.93
CA LYS A 4 3.10 10.77 17.15
C LYS A 4 2.38 9.44 16.90
N MET A 5 2.11 9.11 15.65
CA MET A 5 1.47 7.86 15.22
C MET A 5 2.45 6.86 14.64
N ALA A 6 3.73 7.24 14.51
CA ALA A 6 4.75 6.34 14.01
C ALA A 6 4.92 5.15 14.97
N ALA A 7 4.87 3.96 14.42
CA ALA A 7 4.81 2.70 15.13
C ALA A 7 6.06 1.86 14.83
N GLU A 8 6.71 1.36 15.84
CA GLU A 8 7.70 0.29 15.69
C GLU A 8 6.99 -1.02 15.34
N GLN A 9 7.67 -1.94 14.66
CA GLN A 9 7.07 -3.21 14.22
C GLN A 9 6.56 -4.07 15.39
N ASP A 10 7.13 -3.88 16.57
CA ASP A 10 6.70 -4.56 17.80
C ASP A 10 5.80 -3.69 18.70
N SER A 11 5.41 -2.49 18.24
CA SER A 11 4.54 -1.62 19.01
C SER A 11 3.09 -2.10 19.06
N LEU A 12 2.32 -1.62 20.03
CA LEU A 12 0.95 -2.07 20.28
C LEU A 12 0.03 -2.10 19.05
N PRO A 13 -0.02 -1.07 18.17
CA PRO A 13 -0.88 -1.12 16.98
C PRO A 13 -0.52 -2.26 16.03
N VAL A 14 0.77 -2.48 15.78
CA VAL A 14 1.23 -3.55 14.88
C VAL A 14 1.04 -4.91 15.55
N ALA A 15 1.36 -5.04 16.83
CA ALA A 15 1.14 -6.26 17.62
C ALA A 15 -0.34 -6.69 17.59
N LYS A 16 -1.28 -5.73 17.62
CA LYS A 16 -2.71 -6.07 17.54
C LYS A 16 -3.10 -6.64 16.17
N ILE A 17 -2.55 -6.13 15.08
CA ILE A 17 -2.78 -6.69 13.74
C ILE A 17 -2.16 -8.09 13.63
N ARG A 18 -0.96 -8.29 14.20
CA ARG A 18 -0.32 -9.61 14.26
C ARG A 18 -1.18 -10.62 15.01
N GLU A 19 -1.73 -10.24 16.16
CA GLU A 19 -2.67 -11.05 16.94
C GLU A 19 -3.92 -11.43 16.12
N LEU A 20 -4.54 -10.47 15.42
CA LEU A 20 -5.70 -10.72 14.58
C LEU A 20 -5.37 -11.65 13.40
N SER A 21 -4.22 -11.47 12.75
CA SER A 21 -3.75 -12.37 11.69
C SER A 21 -3.65 -13.82 12.19
N LEU A 22 -3.06 -14.02 13.37
CA LEU A 22 -2.95 -15.33 14.00
C LEU A 22 -4.32 -15.91 14.39
N GLN A 23 -5.16 -15.12 15.06
CA GLN A 23 -6.47 -15.53 15.54
C GLN A 23 -7.39 -15.99 14.40
N TYR A 24 -7.41 -15.23 13.30
CA TYR A 24 -8.29 -15.51 12.17
C TYR A 24 -7.62 -16.34 11.07
N ARG A 25 -6.33 -16.68 11.22
CA ARG A 25 -5.54 -17.42 10.23
C ARG A 25 -5.64 -16.77 8.84
N LYS A 26 -5.51 -15.45 8.81
CA LYS A 26 -5.56 -14.65 7.59
C LYS A 26 -4.29 -13.82 7.45
N ALA A 27 -3.79 -13.77 6.23
CA ALA A 27 -2.80 -12.76 5.91
C ALA A 27 -3.47 -11.39 5.84
N VAL A 28 -2.79 -10.39 6.37
CA VAL A 28 -3.26 -8.99 6.41
C VAL A 28 -2.17 -8.10 5.85
N MET A 29 -2.55 -7.25 4.93
CA MET A 29 -1.68 -6.19 4.45
C MET A 29 -2.13 -4.85 5.03
N VAL A 30 -1.21 -4.10 5.65
CA VAL A 30 -1.53 -2.85 6.32
C VAL A 30 -0.47 -1.79 6.07
N GLY A 31 -0.92 -0.59 5.67
CA GLY A 31 -0.07 0.61 5.60
C GLY A 31 0.08 1.25 6.97
N TYR A 32 1.27 1.71 7.30
CA TYR A 32 1.54 2.40 8.55
C TYR A 32 2.70 3.38 8.42
N ILE A 33 2.80 4.31 9.35
CA ILE A 33 3.98 5.14 9.52
C ILE A 33 4.94 4.37 10.42
N GLU A 34 5.99 3.83 9.83
CA GLU A 34 6.99 3.01 10.51
C GLU A 34 8.00 3.91 11.22
N LYS A 35 8.36 3.52 12.43
CA LYS A 35 9.50 4.06 13.17
C LYS A 35 10.55 2.98 13.31
N ASP A 36 11.75 3.27 12.84
CA ASP A 36 12.92 2.40 12.97
C ASP A 36 14.07 3.22 13.58
N GLY A 37 14.29 3.04 14.86
CA GLY A 37 15.21 3.87 15.62
C GLY A 37 14.82 5.35 15.60
N ARG A 38 15.60 6.17 14.88
CA ARG A 38 15.34 7.60 14.69
C ARG A 38 14.61 7.92 13.40
N ASP A 39 14.60 7.00 12.47
CA ASP A 39 14.09 7.20 11.13
C ASP A 39 12.61 6.82 11.03
N ILE A 40 11.91 7.51 10.15
CA ILE A 40 10.47 7.37 9.94
C ILE A 40 10.23 7.12 8.46
N TYR A 41 9.44 6.09 8.17
CA TYR A 41 9.12 5.65 6.82
C TYR A 41 7.60 5.60 6.60
N SER A 42 7.19 5.78 5.35
CA SER A 42 5.88 5.34 4.91
C SER A 42 6.00 3.89 4.48
N SER A 43 5.37 3.00 5.22
CA SER A 43 5.60 1.57 5.10
C SER A 43 4.30 0.79 4.95
N TYR A 44 4.45 -0.45 4.58
CA TYR A 44 3.41 -1.39 4.34
C TYR A 44 3.90 -2.79 4.70
N ALA A 45 3.19 -3.45 5.59
CA ALA A 45 3.53 -4.77 6.07
C ALA A 45 2.54 -5.82 5.58
N LEU A 46 3.06 -6.96 5.13
CA LEU A 46 2.31 -8.21 4.99
C LEU A 46 2.54 -9.03 6.25
N ILE A 47 1.47 -9.34 6.94
CA ILE A 47 1.47 -10.07 8.21
C ILE A 47 0.71 -11.37 8.01
N GLU A 48 1.31 -12.48 8.36
CA GLU A 48 0.70 -13.81 8.32
C GLU A 48 1.07 -14.61 9.55
N ASN A 49 0.09 -15.33 10.12
CA ASN A 49 0.26 -16.15 11.31
C ASN A 49 0.95 -15.42 12.48
N GLY A 50 0.68 -14.13 12.61
CA GLY A 50 1.27 -13.29 13.64
C GLY A 50 2.68 -12.78 13.35
N GLU A 51 3.26 -13.09 12.20
CA GLU A 51 4.60 -12.64 11.81
C GLU A 51 4.55 -11.66 10.63
N ILE A 52 5.47 -10.68 10.63
CA ILE A 52 5.68 -9.82 9.47
C ILE A 52 6.53 -10.61 8.47
N VAL A 53 5.90 -11.06 7.39
CA VAL A 53 6.55 -11.86 6.34
C VAL A 53 7.15 -11.00 5.23
N HIS A 54 6.67 -9.77 5.09
CA HIS A 54 7.26 -8.78 4.19
C HIS A 54 6.97 -7.37 4.71
N ASN A 55 7.96 -6.48 4.62
CA ASN A 55 7.81 -5.06 4.97
C ASN A 55 8.41 -4.20 3.87
N TYR A 56 7.57 -3.42 3.21
CA TYR A 56 7.96 -2.51 2.15
C TYR A 56 8.02 -1.07 2.69
N ARG A 57 9.05 -0.31 2.32
CA ARG A 57 9.21 1.11 2.61
C ARG A 57 9.16 1.90 1.31
N ARG A 58 8.30 2.89 1.22
CA ARG A 58 8.15 3.77 0.05
C ARG A 58 9.49 4.35 -0.38
N ILE A 59 9.78 4.28 -1.68
CA ILE A 59 11.03 4.78 -2.27
C ILE A 59 10.91 6.19 -2.87
N SER A 60 9.70 6.62 -3.24
CA SER A 60 9.49 7.93 -3.83
C SER A 60 9.55 9.04 -2.79
N LYS A 61 10.26 10.11 -3.14
CA LYS A 61 10.45 11.31 -2.30
C LYS A 61 9.18 12.14 -2.16
N ASN A 62 9.25 13.15 -1.31
CA ASN A 62 8.24 14.18 -1.12
C ASN A 62 6.87 13.68 -0.61
N TRP A 63 6.83 12.51 0.02
CA TRP A 63 5.63 12.04 0.69
C TRP A 63 5.31 12.81 1.98
N LYS A 64 6.29 13.57 2.48
CA LYS A 64 6.18 14.53 3.58
C LYS A 64 7.02 15.78 3.31
N ASN A 65 6.65 16.87 3.95
CA ASN A 65 7.45 18.09 3.92
C ASN A 65 8.59 17.97 4.94
N TYR A 66 9.77 17.61 4.49
CA TYR A 66 10.96 17.38 5.33
C TYR A 66 11.40 18.62 6.13
N ASN A 67 11.06 19.83 5.68
CA ASN A 67 11.34 21.05 6.43
C ASN A 67 10.51 21.17 7.71
N ILE A 68 9.38 20.49 7.80
CA ILE A 68 8.47 20.50 8.95
C ILE A 68 8.73 19.30 9.87
N THR A 69 9.43 18.28 9.42
CA THR A 69 9.48 16.95 10.02
C THR A 69 10.83 16.58 10.63
N ASN A 70 11.63 17.54 11.03
CA ASN A 70 12.92 17.34 11.72
C ASN A 70 13.96 16.49 10.96
N GLY A 71 13.79 16.25 9.67
CA GLY A 71 14.74 15.50 8.86
C GLY A 71 14.87 14.00 9.19
N ASN A 72 13.93 13.43 9.94
CA ASN A 72 13.94 12.00 10.28
C ASN A 72 13.23 11.13 9.26
N TYR A 73 12.51 11.73 8.30
CA TYR A 73 11.84 10.97 7.25
C TYR A 73 12.85 10.44 6.24
N ARG A 74 12.65 9.18 5.87
CA ARG A 74 13.51 8.45 4.92
C ARG A 74 12.66 7.77 3.86
N GLU A 75 13.32 7.44 2.76
CA GLU A 75 12.84 6.54 1.73
C GLU A 75 13.46 5.17 1.91
N GLY A 76 12.69 4.14 1.51
CA GLY A 76 13.23 2.79 1.34
C GLY A 76 14.15 2.70 0.12
N THR A 77 14.75 1.53 -0.04
CA THR A 77 15.69 1.25 -1.15
C THR A 77 15.40 -0.08 -1.85
N ASP A 78 14.53 -0.90 -1.26
CA ASP A 78 14.24 -2.24 -1.77
C ASP A 78 12.86 -2.27 -2.45
N THR A 79 12.85 -2.69 -3.70
CA THR A 79 11.65 -2.89 -4.53
C THR A 79 11.54 -4.33 -5.03
N SER A 80 12.33 -5.23 -4.46
CA SER A 80 12.39 -6.63 -4.90
C SER A 80 11.03 -7.30 -4.80
N PRO A 81 10.60 -8.02 -5.84
CA PRO A 81 9.44 -8.88 -5.73
C PRO A 81 9.66 -9.96 -4.65
N PHE A 82 8.58 -10.39 -4.05
CA PHE A 82 8.58 -11.47 -3.06
C PHE A 82 7.57 -12.55 -3.43
N LEU A 83 7.82 -13.77 -2.99
CA LEU A 83 6.93 -14.90 -3.22
C LEU A 83 5.99 -15.07 -2.03
N PHE A 84 4.68 -15.05 -2.28
CA PHE A 84 3.67 -15.29 -1.26
C PHE A 84 2.64 -16.30 -1.76
N HIS A 85 2.54 -17.45 -1.10
CA HIS A 85 1.65 -18.57 -1.47
C HIS A 85 1.79 -19.00 -2.94
N GLY A 86 3.00 -18.97 -3.48
CA GLY A 86 3.27 -19.33 -4.87
C GLY A 86 3.00 -18.23 -5.91
N VAL A 87 2.52 -17.07 -5.48
CA VAL A 87 2.33 -15.88 -6.33
C VAL A 87 3.50 -14.94 -6.14
N GLU A 88 4.15 -14.55 -7.22
CA GLU A 88 5.12 -13.45 -7.19
C GLU A 88 4.39 -12.13 -7.01
N MET A 89 4.76 -11.37 -6.01
CA MET A 89 4.12 -10.11 -5.67
C MET A 89 5.14 -8.98 -5.59
N THR A 90 4.67 -7.78 -5.86
CA THR A 90 5.41 -6.56 -5.57
C THR A 90 4.49 -5.56 -4.86
N ALA A 91 5.08 -4.65 -4.08
CA ALA A 91 4.34 -3.62 -3.38
C ALA A 91 4.89 -2.24 -3.75
N ALA A 92 3.98 -1.30 -4.04
CA ALA A 92 4.31 0.10 -4.26
C ALA A 92 3.39 0.96 -3.41
N LEU A 93 3.84 2.14 -2.99
CA LEU A 93 3.05 3.08 -2.21
C LEU A 93 2.83 4.39 -2.98
N CYS A 94 1.54 4.71 -3.22
CA CYS A 94 1.10 6.00 -3.76
C CYS A 94 1.94 6.48 -4.97
N GLY A 95 2.81 7.48 -4.79
CA GLY A 95 3.64 8.07 -5.84
C GLY A 95 4.75 7.19 -6.44
N ASP A 96 5.04 6.04 -5.85
CA ASP A 96 6.12 5.17 -6.31
C ASP A 96 5.97 4.76 -7.77
N LEU A 97 4.78 4.29 -8.15
CA LEU A 97 4.53 3.87 -9.54
C LEU A 97 4.51 5.02 -10.55
N TRP A 98 4.18 6.24 -10.11
CA TRP A 98 4.22 7.41 -10.99
C TRP A 98 5.64 7.85 -11.33
N ILE A 99 6.60 7.54 -10.44
CA ILE A 99 7.99 7.98 -10.56
C ILE A 99 8.89 6.85 -11.07
N TYR A 100 8.68 5.62 -10.59
CA TYR A 100 9.58 4.48 -10.83
C TYR A 100 8.84 3.20 -11.22
N PRO A 101 7.93 3.19 -12.22
CA PRO A 101 7.12 2.01 -12.54
C PRO A 101 7.97 0.78 -12.89
N GLU A 102 9.12 0.97 -13.53
CA GLU A 102 10.03 -0.10 -13.92
C GLU A 102 10.66 -0.83 -12.74
N SER A 103 10.72 -0.20 -11.57
CA SER A 103 11.27 -0.80 -10.35
C SER A 103 10.33 -1.81 -9.67
N PHE A 104 9.05 -1.86 -10.11
CA PHE A 104 8.02 -2.70 -9.51
C PHE A 104 7.53 -3.82 -10.44
N ARG A 105 8.34 -4.20 -11.44
CA ARG A 105 7.95 -5.25 -12.37
C ARG A 105 7.83 -6.60 -11.67
N CYS A 106 6.68 -7.24 -11.85
CA CYS A 106 6.45 -8.60 -11.42
C CYS A 106 5.54 -9.36 -12.40
N SER A 107 5.61 -10.67 -12.36
CA SER A 107 4.80 -11.56 -13.21
C SER A 107 3.42 -11.87 -12.62
N GLY A 108 3.23 -11.65 -11.32
CA GLY A 108 2.04 -12.05 -10.59
C GLY A 108 1.13 -10.88 -10.22
N LEU A 109 1.28 -10.30 -9.03
CA LEU A 109 0.36 -9.31 -8.48
C LEU A 109 1.10 -8.10 -7.91
N LEU A 110 0.72 -6.91 -8.36
CA LEU A 110 1.09 -5.65 -7.75
C LEU A 110 0.06 -5.23 -6.69
N ILE A 111 0.52 -4.91 -5.48
CA ILE A 111 -0.29 -4.29 -4.45
C ILE A 111 0.07 -2.81 -4.38
N TRP A 112 -0.92 -1.94 -4.58
CA TRP A 112 -0.72 -0.50 -4.69
C TRP A 112 -1.67 0.29 -3.79
N PRO A 113 -1.42 0.35 -2.48
CA PRO A 113 -2.16 1.27 -1.61
C PRO A 113 -1.80 2.73 -1.94
N VAL A 114 -2.82 3.55 -2.03
CA VAL A 114 -2.69 4.98 -2.27
C VAL A 114 -3.44 5.76 -1.19
N TYR A 115 -3.11 7.03 -1.04
CA TYR A 115 -3.94 8.00 -0.33
C TYR A 115 -4.11 9.22 -1.24
N VAL A 116 -5.31 9.35 -1.78
CA VAL A 116 -5.69 10.49 -2.61
C VAL A 116 -6.99 11.11 -2.09
N ASN A 117 -7.10 12.43 -2.21
CA ASN A 117 -8.23 13.23 -1.74
C ASN A 117 -9.13 13.72 -2.88
N PHE A 118 -8.86 13.28 -4.09
CA PHE A 118 -9.71 13.49 -5.26
C PHE A 118 -10.49 12.21 -5.60
N ASP A 119 -11.49 12.34 -6.44
CA ASP A 119 -12.36 11.24 -6.83
C ASP A 119 -11.62 10.29 -7.78
N LEU A 120 -11.58 9.02 -7.43
CA LEU A 120 -11.16 7.96 -8.32
C LEU A 120 -12.36 7.51 -9.16
N ASP A 121 -12.86 8.40 -10.01
CA ASP A 121 -13.92 8.11 -10.95
C ASP A 121 -13.46 7.21 -12.10
N GLU A 122 -14.27 7.04 -13.12
CA GLU A 122 -13.99 6.14 -14.23
C GLU A 122 -12.75 6.58 -15.03
N SER A 123 -12.52 7.89 -15.17
CA SER A 123 -11.35 8.46 -15.85
C SER A 123 -10.09 8.25 -15.03
N GLU A 124 -10.10 8.70 -13.78
CA GLU A 124 -8.93 8.61 -12.89
C GLU A 124 -8.53 7.17 -12.61
N SER A 125 -9.49 6.28 -12.33
CA SER A 125 -9.18 4.86 -12.13
C SER A 125 -8.63 4.20 -13.40
N GLY A 126 -9.02 4.65 -14.58
CA GLY A 126 -8.48 4.21 -15.86
C GLY A 126 -7.02 4.63 -16.05
N GLU A 127 -6.63 5.83 -15.64
CA GLU A 127 -5.21 6.27 -15.66
C GLU A 127 -4.37 5.46 -14.66
N TYR A 128 -4.88 5.20 -13.47
CA TYR A 128 -4.24 4.31 -12.50
C TYR A 128 -4.06 2.88 -13.03
N ALA A 129 -5.07 2.36 -13.74
CA ALA A 129 -4.97 1.03 -14.36
C ALA A 129 -3.87 0.96 -15.42
N LYS A 130 -3.74 1.99 -16.28
CA LYS A 130 -2.67 2.09 -17.28
C LYS A 130 -1.30 2.18 -16.62
N GLN A 131 -1.20 2.99 -15.56
CA GLN A 131 0.05 3.14 -14.81
C GLN A 131 0.47 1.81 -14.15
N ALA A 132 -0.46 1.09 -13.53
CA ALA A 132 -0.19 -0.22 -12.95
C ALA A 132 0.32 -1.24 -13.99
N ALA A 133 -0.22 -1.19 -15.22
CA ALA A 133 0.16 -2.09 -16.30
C ALA A 133 1.61 -1.89 -16.80
N MET A 134 2.25 -0.77 -16.50
CA MET A 134 3.67 -0.57 -16.78
C MET A 134 4.57 -1.43 -15.88
N ALA A 135 4.06 -1.83 -14.73
CA ALA A 135 4.76 -2.66 -13.75
C ALA A 135 4.29 -4.12 -13.75
N CYS A 136 2.98 -4.35 -13.74
CA CYS A 136 2.43 -5.69 -13.59
C CYS A 136 1.11 -5.84 -14.34
N GLY A 137 0.85 -7.01 -14.91
CA GLY A 137 -0.40 -7.32 -15.61
C GLY A 137 -1.64 -7.35 -14.71
N LYS A 138 -1.46 -7.62 -13.42
CA LYS A 138 -2.53 -7.61 -12.41
C LYS A 138 -2.16 -6.70 -11.25
N ALA A 139 -3.10 -5.86 -10.80
CA ALA A 139 -2.86 -4.98 -9.67
C ALA A 139 -4.10 -4.78 -8.80
N LEU A 140 -3.88 -4.65 -7.50
CA LEU A 140 -4.87 -4.25 -6.52
C LEU A 140 -4.53 -2.84 -6.02
N LEU A 141 -5.40 -1.89 -6.26
CA LEU A 141 -5.32 -0.55 -5.69
C LEU A 141 -6.35 -0.40 -4.58
N VAL A 142 -5.94 0.19 -3.46
CA VAL A 142 -6.82 0.50 -2.34
C VAL A 142 -6.57 1.94 -1.90
N ASN A 143 -7.65 2.74 -1.83
CA ASN A 143 -7.67 4.08 -1.27
C ASN A 143 -8.56 4.08 -0.02
N PRO A 144 -8.12 4.62 1.13
CA PRO A 144 -8.92 4.59 2.34
C PRO A 144 -10.14 5.49 2.26
N LEU A 145 -11.23 5.08 2.88
CA LEU A 145 -12.36 5.95 3.18
C LEU A 145 -12.09 6.68 4.50
N SER A 146 -11.99 8.00 4.46
CA SER A 146 -11.61 8.80 5.63
C SER A 146 -12.31 10.17 5.62
N LYS A 147 -12.70 10.63 6.81
CA LYS A 147 -13.26 11.97 6.99
C LYS A 147 -12.19 13.03 7.19
N GLU A 148 -11.09 12.69 7.89
CA GLU A 148 -10.03 13.64 8.18
C GLU A 148 -8.67 12.91 8.24
N PRO A 149 -7.76 13.23 7.33
CA PRO A 149 -8.00 14.03 6.12
C PRO A 149 -9.01 13.35 5.20
N ALA A 150 -9.73 14.14 4.40
CA ALA A 150 -10.82 13.62 3.57
C ALA A 150 -10.30 12.71 2.44
N SER A 151 -10.93 11.55 2.28
CA SER A 151 -10.75 10.65 1.14
C SER A 151 -12.01 9.82 0.96
N ARG A 152 -12.45 9.67 -0.29
CA ARG A 152 -13.72 9.00 -0.63
C ARG A 152 -13.60 7.49 -0.80
N GLY A 153 -12.44 6.91 -0.48
CA GLY A 153 -12.24 5.48 -0.59
C GLY A 153 -12.04 4.99 -2.02
N GLY A 154 -12.35 3.72 -2.20
CA GLY A 154 -12.26 2.99 -3.45
C GLY A 154 -11.27 1.82 -3.38
N ALA A 155 -11.67 0.68 -3.93
CA ALA A 155 -10.80 -0.44 -4.17
C ALA A 155 -10.98 -0.92 -5.60
N PHE A 156 -9.88 -1.20 -6.30
CA PHE A 156 -9.89 -1.53 -7.71
C PHE A 156 -8.99 -2.72 -7.99
N PHE A 157 -9.49 -3.67 -8.77
CA PHE A 157 -8.68 -4.69 -9.39
C PHE A 157 -8.47 -4.33 -10.86
N PHE A 158 -7.22 -4.21 -11.23
CA PHE A 158 -6.78 -3.91 -12.59
C PHE A 158 -6.22 -5.16 -13.27
N GLU A 159 -6.52 -5.32 -14.53
CA GLU A 159 -5.92 -6.34 -15.37
C GLU A 159 -5.58 -5.75 -16.75
N ASN A 160 -4.30 -5.85 -17.12
CA ASN A 160 -3.78 -5.37 -18.40
C ASN A 160 -4.20 -3.93 -18.75
N GLY A 161 -4.07 -3.04 -17.77
CA GLY A 161 -4.37 -1.61 -17.93
C GLY A 161 -5.85 -1.25 -17.94
N LYS A 162 -6.73 -2.14 -17.47
CA LYS A 162 -8.18 -1.90 -17.41
C LYS A 162 -8.72 -2.23 -16.02
N VAL A 163 -9.72 -1.46 -15.60
CA VAL A 163 -10.51 -1.78 -14.39
C VAL A 163 -11.35 -3.03 -14.67
N LYS A 164 -11.17 -4.08 -13.89
CA LYS A 164 -11.93 -5.33 -13.97
C LYS A 164 -13.04 -5.39 -12.95
N GLN A 165 -12.71 -5.00 -11.72
CA GLN A 165 -13.63 -4.99 -10.59
C GLN A 165 -13.34 -3.78 -9.73
N SER A 166 -14.36 -3.22 -9.10
CA SER A 166 -14.20 -2.11 -8.17
C SER A 166 -15.22 -2.15 -7.05
N LEU A 167 -14.80 -1.67 -5.88
CA LEU A 167 -15.66 -1.15 -4.83
C LEU A 167 -15.63 0.37 -4.97
N GLY A 168 -16.77 0.95 -5.36
CA GLY A 168 -16.84 2.38 -5.68
C GLY A 168 -16.61 3.30 -4.48
N LEU A 169 -16.62 4.61 -4.77
CA LEU A 169 -16.42 5.66 -3.78
C LEU A 169 -17.52 5.68 -2.71
N ASP A 170 -17.20 6.23 -1.53
CA ASP A 170 -18.10 6.41 -0.38
C ASP A 170 -18.77 5.13 0.14
N LYS A 171 -18.14 3.99 -0.11
CA LYS A 171 -18.66 2.68 0.31
C LYS A 171 -17.69 1.96 1.22
N GLU A 172 -18.19 1.54 2.38
CA GLU A 172 -17.54 0.51 3.18
C GLU A 172 -17.87 -0.87 2.60
N GLY A 173 -16.89 -1.74 2.47
CA GLY A 173 -17.12 -3.07 1.94
C GLY A 173 -15.85 -3.86 1.68
N VAL A 174 -16.02 -5.01 1.05
CA VAL A 174 -14.93 -5.92 0.68
C VAL A 174 -15.01 -6.17 -0.83
N LEU A 175 -13.91 -5.92 -1.52
CA LEU A 175 -13.71 -6.39 -2.89
C LEU A 175 -12.98 -7.73 -2.84
N VAL A 176 -13.60 -8.78 -3.35
CA VAL A 176 -13.01 -10.12 -3.45
C VAL A 176 -12.59 -10.38 -4.88
N VAL A 177 -11.34 -10.75 -5.09
CA VAL A 177 -10.77 -11.07 -6.40
C VAL A 177 -10.00 -12.38 -6.34
N GLU A 178 -10.00 -13.11 -7.43
CA GLU A 178 -9.12 -14.27 -7.66
C GLU A 178 -7.94 -13.83 -8.55
N VAL A 179 -6.72 -14.22 -8.16
CA VAL A 179 -5.47 -13.81 -8.84
C VAL A 179 -4.65 -14.99 -9.32
#